data_06b39d2b78140d493a6f22c5fa768ce7
#
_entry.id   06b39d2b78140d493a6f22c5fa768ce7
#
_cell.length_a   1.000
_cell.length_b   1.000
_cell.length_c   1.000
_cell.angle_alpha   90.00
_cell.angle_beta   90.00
_cell.angle_gamma   90.00
#
_symmetry.space_group_name_H-M   'P 1'
#
loop_
_entity.id
_entity.type
_entity.pdbx_description
1 polymer ?
#
loop_
_entity_poly.entity_id
_entity_poly.type
_entity_poly.pdbx_seq_one_letter_code
_entity_poly.pdbx_strand_id
1 'polypeptide(L)'
;MNIHITTDRIKKIAYFLPILSLIYVYEFGVNVIFWDEVQFVDMFNDNVDFWKFILHPHNEHFMPFGKLEYYVLAKITSMNSKVVMYADIFILWITYLFLIKKIETKNVLFAITSVIVFYLALFSPLSWQNLLWGFQVSYLTAFSFAILPILLCDSFIRTKEIKYLLIASCCCFIASLNSSHGILSWISIFSVTIYSKQYKKCSIALYPCLFIVTFYLIERSGVTFQTKQGTDDLSLFSIAQFFLTFVSSNIWSFKFEYGWIVGVVIVVAMCYLIIYKKLYKNYLVTTLFALGLLIAAMVTFGRWRLGLPTAYSSRYFQLQMPVYLAFAVVMSQYRYIENNEGSRILLVNKNNTVLLRYSPEAFIGLIVVVVFEIIFLTVSISDIPTSASRHKELVRESITVLSYEDQPQSVIKSTVYPGYKRAINQLEILKSKKLNVFSSIPNLPFNQVSFSNIESYQPVSDAKFNVENFKLALRENYLYVDIKGWCFDEAPLPNDTTWKLLLESSNKFYEIPLNTVVRPDVSQVYNSKLDNSGFSRNDVYLFKRENEIKYPVKLYLVNETSKVKKLIDIKLTVTSNN
;
A
#
# COMPACT_ATOMS: atom_id res chain seq x y z
N MET A 1 34.52 16.56 20.68
CA MET A 1 33.29 16.07 21.36
C MET A 1 33.14 14.59 21.03
N ASN A 2 33.56 13.69 21.94
CA ASN A 2 33.39 12.25 21.69
C ASN A 2 31.93 11.85 21.94
N ILE A 3 31.17 11.66 20.89
CA ILE A 3 29.77 11.17 20.99
C ILE A 3 29.85 9.66 21.24
N HIS A 4 29.73 9.23 22.49
CA HIS A 4 29.55 7.82 22.81
C HIS A 4 28.12 7.39 22.43
N ILE A 5 28.00 6.63 21.33
CA ILE A 5 26.75 6.02 20.91
C ILE A 5 26.48 4.80 21.80
N THR A 6 25.39 4.81 22.54
CA THR A 6 24.94 3.69 23.38
C THR A 6 23.66 3.08 22.84
N THR A 7 23.40 1.81 23.17
CA THR A 7 22.14 1.15 22.77
C THR A 7 20.89 1.88 23.23
N ASP A 8 20.92 2.56 24.39
CA ASP A 8 19.79 3.35 24.89
C ASP A 8 19.55 4.61 24.05
N ARG A 9 20.61 5.25 23.55
CA ARG A 9 20.45 6.38 22.60
C ARG A 9 19.85 5.93 21.29
N ILE A 10 20.28 4.76 20.78
CA ILE A 10 19.71 4.16 19.56
C ILE A 10 18.22 3.90 19.74
N LYS A 11 17.81 3.28 20.85
CA LYS A 11 16.38 3.05 21.14
C LYS A 11 15.57 4.34 21.19
N LYS A 12 16.11 5.40 21.83
CA LYS A 12 15.43 6.71 21.91
C LYS A 12 15.21 7.31 20.51
N ILE A 13 16.21 7.25 19.64
CA ILE A 13 16.08 7.71 18.25
C ILE A 13 15.09 6.82 17.48
N ALA A 14 15.20 5.51 17.68
CA ALA A 14 14.34 4.54 16.99
C ALA A 14 12.85 4.78 17.25
N TYR A 15 12.45 5.23 18.44
CA TYR A 15 11.05 5.53 18.73
C TYR A 15 10.40 6.52 17.76
N PHE A 16 11.20 7.36 17.10
CA PHE A 16 10.72 8.39 16.18
C PHE A 16 10.81 8.00 14.69
N LEU A 17 11.45 6.88 14.35
CA LEU A 17 11.59 6.46 12.94
C LEU A 17 10.24 6.34 12.20
N PRO A 18 9.12 5.90 12.82
CA PRO A 18 7.85 5.84 12.11
C PRO A 18 7.31 7.20 11.61
N ILE A 19 7.89 8.32 12.03
CA ILE A 19 7.60 9.63 11.44
C ILE A 19 7.91 9.64 9.94
N LEU A 20 8.95 8.91 9.49
CA LEU A 20 9.27 8.75 8.07
C LEU A 20 8.12 8.11 7.30
N SER A 21 7.38 7.20 7.94
CA SER A 21 6.22 6.55 7.34
C SER A 21 5.00 7.48 7.27
N LEU A 22 4.85 8.41 8.23
CA LEU A 22 3.85 9.48 8.13
C LEU A 22 4.18 10.42 6.95
N ILE A 23 5.45 10.76 6.74
CA ILE A 23 5.91 11.54 5.59
C ILE A 23 5.64 10.76 4.29
N TYR A 24 5.88 9.45 4.27
CA TYR A 24 5.60 8.60 3.10
C TYR A 24 4.10 8.62 2.74
N VAL A 25 3.20 8.49 3.70
CA VAL A 25 1.74 8.62 3.46
C VAL A 25 1.37 10.05 3.05
N TYR A 26 2.03 11.07 3.61
CA TYR A 26 1.81 12.46 3.21
C TYR A 26 2.12 12.67 1.73
N GLU A 27 3.25 12.18 1.25
CA GLU A 27 3.70 12.36 -0.13
C GLU A 27 2.92 11.50 -1.13
N PHE A 28 2.68 10.23 -0.81
CA PHE A 28 2.16 9.26 -1.76
C PHE A 28 0.69 8.87 -1.57
N GLY A 29 0.12 9.10 -0.40
CA GLY A 29 -1.29 8.79 -0.11
C GLY A 29 -2.25 9.75 -0.80
N VAL A 30 -3.35 9.24 -1.32
CA VAL A 30 -4.43 10.03 -1.96
C VAL A 30 -5.76 9.69 -1.31
N ASN A 31 -6.61 10.70 -1.11
CA ASN A 31 -7.96 10.49 -0.64
C ASN A 31 -8.85 10.02 -1.78
N VAL A 32 -8.86 8.74 -2.04
CA VAL A 32 -9.73 8.10 -3.05
C VAL A 32 -10.06 6.69 -2.64
N ILE A 33 -11.30 6.28 -2.84
CA ILE A 33 -11.71 4.87 -2.70
C ILE A 33 -11.47 4.13 -4.01
N PHE A 34 -11.07 2.87 -3.90
CA PHE A 34 -10.98 1.98 -5.07
C PHE A 34 -11.13 0.51 -4.67
N TRP A 35 -11.49 -0.34 -5.66
CA TRP A 35 -11.62 -1.79 -5.49
C TRP A 35 -12.53 -2.18 -4.30
N ASP A 36 -12.04 -3.01 -3.40
CA ASP A 36 -12.83 -3.56 -2.28
C ASP A 36 -13.36 -2.48 -1.33
N GLU A 37 -12.68 -1.33 -1.22
CA GLU A 37 -13.11 -0.20 -0.40
C GLU A 37 -14.46 0.38 -0.86
N VAL A 38 -14.75 0.30 -2.17
CA VAL A 38 -16.03 0.73 -2.75
C VAL A 38 -17.22 0.02 -2.08
N GLN A 39 -17.05 -1.23 -1.66
CA GLN A 39 -18.12 -1.97 -0.98
C GLN A 39 -18.44 -1.43 0.42
N PHE A 40 -17.49 -0.74 1.05
CA PHE A 40 -17.66 -0.18 2.39
C PHE A 40 -18.52 1.09 2.42
N VAL A 41 -18.78 1.68 1.25
CA VAL A 41 -19.76 2.78 1.11
C VAL A 41 -21.16 2.34 1.51
N ASP A 42 -21.50 1.04 1.42
CA ASP A 42 -22.78 0.48 1.87
C ASP A 42 -23.08 0.78 3.35
N MET A 43 -22.06 1.01 4.19
CA MET A 43 -22.25 1.42 5.59
C MET A 43 -22.90 2.81 5.74
N PHE A 44 -22.88 3.62 4.68
CA PHE A 44 -23.46 4.96 4.63
C PHE A 44 -24.77 4.99 3.85
N ASN A 45 -25.23 3.85 3.32
CA ASN A 45 -26.47 3.72 2.60
C ASN A 45 -27.62 3.51 3.57
N ASP A 46 -28.57 4.44 3.60
CA ASP A 46 -29.73 4.40 4.51
C ASP A 46 -30.65 3.19 4.25
N ASN A 47 -30.55 2.56 3.07
CA ASN A 47 -31.33 1.37 2.69
C ASN A 47 -30.65 0.05 3.09
N VAL A 48 -29.47 0.08 3.68
CA VAL A 48 -28.70 -1.10 4.10
C VAL A 48 -28.76 -1.26 5.61
N ASP A 49 -29.17 -2.45 6.07
CA ASP A 49 -29.09 -2.78 7.49
C ASP A 49 -27.61 -2.82 7.92
N PHE A 50 -27.25 -1.88 8.79
CA PHE A 50 -25.89 -1.69 9.27
C PHE A 50 -25.33 -2.96 9.94
N TRP A 51 -26.07 -3.57 10.86
CA TRP A 51 -25.60 -4.73 11.59
C TRP A 51 -25.50 -5.97 10.70
N LYS A 52 -26.45 -6.13 9.78
CA LYS A 52 -26.38 -7.18 8.76
C LYS A 52 -25.13 -6.99 7.89
N PHE A 53 -24.81 -5.75 7.48
CA PHE A 53 -23.60 -5.48 6.72
C PHE A 53 -22.32 -5.78 7.53
N ILE A 54 -22.24 -5.33 8.79
CA ILE A 54 -21.08 -5.57 9.67
C ILE A 54 -20.82 -7.06 9.86
N LEU A 55 -21.86 -7.85 10.12
CA LEU A 55 -21.75 -9.28 10.40
C LEU A 55 -21.66 -10.14 9.15
N HIS A 56 -21.98 -9.62 7.96
CA HIS A 56 -21.85 -10.37 6.71
C HIS A 56 -20.36 -10.51 6.33
N PRO A 57 -19.88 -11.69 5.91
CA PRO A 57 -18.52 -11.85 5.42
C PRO A 57 -18.19 -10.90 4.26
N HIS A 58 -16.92 -10.50 4.14
CA HIS A 58 -16.40 -9.77 2.98
C HIS A 58 -15.52 -10.73 2.18
N ASN A 59 -15.98 -11.13 1.01
CA ASN A 59 -15.38 -12.24 0.25
C ASN A 59 -15.23 -13.48 1.15
N GLU A 60 -14.02 -14.01 1.27
CA GLU A 60 -13.69 -15.13 2.16
C GLU A 60 -13.35 -14.74 3.61
N HIS A 61 -13.41 -13.45 3.94
CA HIS A 61 -12.99 -12.94 5.25
C HIS A 61 -14.16 -12.54 6.13
N PHE A 62 -14.25 -13.13 7.30
CA PHE A 62 -15.12 -12.64 8.36
C PHE A 62 -14.36 -11.56 9.14
N MET A 63 -14.81 -10.31 9.02
CA MET A 63 -14.08 -9.14 9.54
C MET A 63 -15.00 -8.08 10.17
N PRO A 64 -15.87 -8.45 11.11
CA PRO A 64 -16.83 -7.52 11.69
C PRO A 64 -16.16 -6.36 12.45
N PHE A 65 -15.08 -6.64 13.19
CA PHE A 65 -14.34 -5.61 13.90
C PHE A 65 -13.62 -4.67 12.92
N GLY A 66 -13.02 -5.21 11.86
CA GLY A 66 -12.37 -4.39 10.84
C GLY A 66 -13.35 -3.47 10.09
N LYS A 67 -14.56 -3.95 9.80
CA LYS A 67 -15.61 -3.11 9.24
C LYS A 67 -16.06 -2.02 10.22
N LEU A 68 -16.21 -2.34 11.50
CA LEU A 68 -16.57 -1.37 12.52
C LEU A 68 -15.45 -0.33 12.72
N GLU A 69 -14.19 -0.76 12.76
CA GLU A 69 -13.01 0.10 12.83
C GLU A 69 -12.98 1.09 11.65
N TYR A 70 -13.12 0.56 10.42
CA TYR A 70 -13.20 1.39 9.22
C TYR A 70 -14.38 2.36 9.28
N TYR A 71 -15.58 1.91 9.69
CA TYR A 71 -16.76 2.75 9.81
C TYR A 71 -16.55 3.93 10.76
N VAL A 72 -16.00 3.66 11.95
CA VAL A 72 -15.73 4.72 12.94
C VAL A 72 -14.77 5.76 12.35
N LEU A 73 -13.64 5.32 11.78
CA LEU A 73 -12.67 6.20 11.12
C LEU A 73 -13.32 6.97 9.96
N ALA A 74 -14.04 6.28 9.10
CA ALA A 74 -14.70 6.88 7.94
C ALA A 74 -15.76 7.92 8.35
N LYS A 75 -16.52 7.65 9.40
CA LYS A 75 -17.57 8.56 9.90
C LYS A 75 -16.99 9.86 10.46
N ILE A 76 -15.91 9.80 11.24
CA ILE A 76 -15.29 10.99 11.84
C ILE A 76 -14.46 11.79 10.84
N THR A 77 -14.06 11.20 9.71
CA THR A 77 -13.20 11.82 8.70
C THR A 77 -13.90 12.10 7.37
N SER A 78 -15.23 11.96 7.30
CA SER A 78 -15.98 11.99 6.05
C SER A 78 -15.43 11.02 5.00
N MET A 79 -15.07 9.81 5.45
CA MET A 79 -14.50 8.73 4.63
C MET A 79 -13.18 9.12 3.94
N ASN A 80 -12.34 9.90 4.62
CA ASN A 80 -11.04 10.28 4.08
C ASN A 80 -10.04 9.12 4.17
N SER A 81 -9.81 8.42 3.04
CA SER A 81 -8.91 7.27 2.95
C SER A 81 -7.48 7.60 3.40
N LYS A 82 -6.99 8.83 3.17
CA LYS A 82 -5.64 9.24 3.59
C LYS A 82 -5.52 9.32 5.12
N VAL A 83 -6.57 9.74 5.83
CA VAL A 83 -6.58 9.74 7.29
C VAL A 83 -6.60 8.32 7.84
N VAL A 84 -7.30 7.40 7.18
CA VAL A 84 -7.27 5.97 7.54
C VAL A 84 -5.85 5.40 7.38
N MET A 85 -5.13 5.74 6.30
CA MET A 85 -3.71 5.36 6.12
C MET A 85 -2.81 5.85 7.28
N TYR A 86 -3.07 7.05 7.83
CA TYR A 86 -2.34 7.50 9.03
C TYR A 86 -2.69 6.65 10.26
N ALA A 87 -3.94 6.23 10.43
CA ALA A 87 -4.31 5.32 11.52
C ALA A 87 -3.55 3.99 11.41
N ASP A 88 -3.35 3.46 10.21
CA ASP A 88 -2.52 2.29 9.93
C ASP A 88 -1.10 2.46 10.45
N ILE A 89 -0.47 3.59 10.16
CA ILE A 89 0.88 3.90 10.65
C ILE A 89 0.90 3.92 12.19
N PHE A 90 -0.10 4.50 12.84
CA PHE A 90 -0.16 4.52 14.31
C PHE A 90 -0.32 3.13 14.93
N ILE A 91 -1.13 2.26 14.34
CA ILE A 91 -1.29 0.87 14.80
C ILE A 91 0.04 0.11 14.69
N LEU A 92 0.72 0.22 13.55
CA LEU A 92 2.04 -0.38 13.34
C LEU A 92 3.09 0.24 14.29
N TRP A 93 2.99 1.54 14.57
CA TRP A 93 3.92 2.24 15.47
C TRP A 93 3.84 1.70 16.89
N ILE A 94 2.64 1.44 17.39
CA ILE A 94 2.45 0.79 18.71
C ILE A 94 3.21 -0.54 18.74
N THR A 95 3.02 -1.39 17.73
CA THR A 95 3.72 -2.68 17.62
C THR A 95 5.24 -2.50 17.59
N TYR A 96 5.72 -1.52 16.83
CA TYR A 96 7.13 -1.17 16.73
C TYR A 96 7.73 -0.76 18.09
N LEU A 97 7.01 0.08 18.86
CA LEU A 97 7.46 0.48 20.20
C LEU A 97 7.63 -0.72 21.14
N PHE A 98 6.76 -1.71 21.06
CA PHE A 98 6.89 -2.94 21.84
C PHE A 98 8.10 -3.78 21.37
N LEU A 99 8.37 -3.85 20.08
CA LEU A 99 9.55 -4.53 19.52
C LEU A 99 10.85 -3.85 19.98
N ILE A 100 10.95 -2.52 19.90
CA ILE A 100 12.14 -1.77 20.36
C ILE A 100 12.44 -2.03 21.84
N LYS A 101 11.41 -2.18 22.67
CA LYS A 101 11.60 -2.53 24.10
C LYS A 101 12.23 -3.91 24.30
N LYS A 102 12.14 -4.83 23.32
CA LYS A 102 12.73 -6.17 23.39
C LYS A 102 14.22 -6.22 23.00
N ILE A 103 14.81 -5.09 22.58
CA ILE A 103 16.25 -5.00 22.32
C ILE A 103 17.00 -5.01 23.66
N GLU A 104 17.70 -6.11 23.95
CA GLU A 104 18.46 -6.31 25.20
C GLU A 104 19.96 -6.29 25.00
N THR A 105 20.43 -6.38 23.74
CA THR A 105 21.86 -6.39 23.43
C THR A 105 22.55 -5.09 23.85
N LYS A 106 23.76 -5.19 24.36
CA LYS A 106 24.65 -4.05 24.61
C LYS A 106 25.52 -3.70 23.40
N ASN A 107 25.52 -4.57 22.38
CA ASN A 107 26.26 -4.33 21.15
C ASN A 107 25.50 -3.33 20.28
N VAL A 108 26.14 -2.20 20.02
CA VAL A 108 25.57 -1.08 19.25
C VAL A 108 25.16 -1.52 17.84
N LEU A 109 26.00 -2.32 17.17
CA LEU A 109 25.72 -2.77 15.81
C LEU A 109 24.51 -3.69 15.78
N PHE A 110 24.40 -4.68 16.67
CA PHE A 110 23.23 -5.55 16.75
C PHE A 110 21.94 -4.79 17.14
N ALA A 111 22.09 -3.72 17.94
CA ALA A 111 20.94 -2.87 18.25
C ALA A 111 20.47 -2.09 17.02
N ILE A 112 21.37 -1.49 16.24
CA ILE A 112 21.06 -0.78 15.00
C ILE A 112 20.40 -1.74 14.00
N THR A 113 21.00 -2.90 13.77
CA THR A 113 20.48 -3.97 12.92
C THR A 113 19.05 -4.35 13.30
N SER A 114 18.80 -4.61 14.58
CA SER A 114 17.45 -4.95 15.05
C SER A 114 16.45 -3.82 14.81
N VAL A 115 16.86 -2.57 15.04
CA VAL A 115 16.01 -1.38 14.78
C VAL A 115 15.65 -1.28 13.31
N ILE A 116 16.62 -1.44 12.41
CA ILE A 116 16.40 -1.37 10.95
C ILE A 116 15.44 -2.47 10.51
N VAL A 117 15.67 -3.73 10.92
CA VAL A 117 14.79 -4.84 10.53
C VAL A 117 13.38 -4.66 11.10
N PHE A 118 13.24 -4.24 12.37
CA PHE A 118 11.93 -3.97 12.95
C PHE A 118 11.19 -2.85 12.21
N TYR A 119 11.91 -1.79 11.82
CA TYR A 119 11.33 -0.69 11.05
C TYR A 119 10.91 -1.16 9.66
N LEU A 120 11.80 -1.79 8.89
CA LEU A 120 11.51 -2.25 7.54
C LEU A 120 10.42 -3.34 7.51
N ALA A 121 10.37 -4.22 8.52
CA ALA A 121 9.33 -5.24 8.62
C ALA A 121 7.92 -4.66 8.74
N LEU A 122 7.78 -3.47 9.32
CA LEU A 122 6.48 -2.83 9.53
C LEU A 122 6.17 -1.75 8.49
N PHE A 123 7.18 -1.01 8.02
CA PHE A 123 7.01 0.24 7.30
C PHE A 123 7.72 0.29 5.93
N SER A 124 8.17 -0.84 5.40
CA SER A 124 8.84 -0.86 4.09
C SER A 124 7.91 -0.37 2.97
N PRO A 125 8.40 0.46 2.03
CA PRO A 125 7.68 0.81 0.80
C PRO A 125 7.24 -0.40 -0.05
N LEU A 126 7.90 -1.56 0.08
CA LEU A 126 7.46 -2.81 -0.54
C LEU A 126 6.01 -3.18 -0.20
N SER A 127 5.49 -2.70 0.91
CA SER A 127 4.10 -2.89 1.34
C SER A 127 3.18 -1.74 0.93
N TRP A 128 3.49 -1.03 -0.15
CA TRP A 128 2.74 0.16 -0.55
C TRP A 128 1.23 -0.04 -0.62
N GLN A 129 0.73 -1.23 -1.04
CA GLN A 129 -0.70 -1.52 -1.02
C GLN A 129 -1.29 -1.49 0.39
N ASN A 130 -0.53 -1.87 1.40
CA ASN A 130 -1.00 -1.84 2.79
C ASN A 130 -0.88 -0.44 3.41
N LEU A 131 0.13 0.35 3.01
CA LEU A 131 0.38 1.67 3.59
C LEU A 131 -0.35 2.81 2.86
N LEU A 132 -0.73 2.61 1.58
CA LEU A 132 -1.34 3.63 0.72
C LEU A 132 -2.77 3.26 0.27
N TRP A 133 -3.46 2.40 1.04
CA TRP A 133 -4.84 2.01 0.78
C TRP A 133 -5.62 1.89 2.09
N GLY A 134 -6.56 2.81 2.33
CA GLY A 134 -7.31 2.88 3.58
C GLY A 134 -8.10 1.61 3.94
N PHE A 135 -8.51 0.82 2.94
CA PHE A 135 -9.15 -0.48 3.17
C PHE A 135 -8.31 -1.43 4.03
N GLN A 136 -6.98 -1.29 4.01
CA GLN A 136 -6.05 -2.20 4.68
C GLN A 136 -6.00 -2.03 6.20
N VAL A 137 -6.71 -1.08 6.78
CA VAL A 137 -6.71 -0.86 8.25
C VAL A 137 -7.05 -2.14 9.01
N SER A 138 -8.07 -2.88 8.61
CA SER A 138 -8.44 -4.13 9.25
C SER A 138 -7.36 -5.21 9.11
N TYR A 139 -6.66 -5.24 7.98
CA TYR A 139 -5.58 -6.17 7.73
C TYR A 139 -4.34 -5.86 8.58
N LEU A 140 -3.95 -4.59 8.67
CA LEU A 140 -2.81 -4.14 9.48
C LEU A 140 -3.10 -4.22 10.98
N THR A 141 -4.35 -3.96 11.39
CA THR A 141 -4.80 -4.22 12.76
C THR A 141 -4.69 -5.71 13.08
N ALA A 142 -5.18 -6.61 12.24
CA ALA A 142 -5.05 -8.05 12.46
C ALA A 142 -3.58 -8.48 12.57
N PHE A 143 -2.71 -7.95 11.71
CA PHE A 143 -1.27 -8.22 11.76
C PHE A 143 -0.62 -7.73 13.05
N SER A 144 -0.84 -6.46 13.42
CA SER A 144 -0.30 -5.86 14.63
C SER A 144 -0.77 -6.61 15.88
N PHE A 145 -2.06 -6.91 15.95
CA PHE A 145 -2.65 -7.67 17.05
C PHE A 145 -2.37 -9.18 16.98
N ALA A 146 -1.67 -9.67 15.96
CA ALA A 146 -1.08 -11.01 15.96
C ALA A 146 0.35 -11.00 16.55
N ILE A 147 1.10 -9.90 16.41
CA ILE A 147 2.46 -9.75 16.96
C ILE A 147 2.42 -9.33 18.44
N LEU A 148 1.58 -8.35 18.80
CA LEU A 148 1.49 -7.82 20.17
C LEU A 148 1.26 -8.89 21.24
N PRO A 149 0.37 -9.89 21.07
CA PRO A 149 0.20 -10.97 22.05
C PRO A 149 1.50 -11.74 22.33
N ILE A 150 2.34 -11.96 21.34
CA ILE A 150 3.63 -12.63 21.53
C ILE A 150 4.52 -11.80 22.44
N LEU A 151 4.59 -10.47 22.23
CA LEU A 151 5.40 -9.57 23.05
C LEU A 151 4.86 -9.43 24.48
N LEU A 152 3.54 -9.44 24.64
CA LEU A 152 2.86 -9.39 25.94
C LEU A 152 3.02 -10.70 26.72
N CYS A 153 2.88 -11.84 26.04
CA CYS A 153 3.10 -13.16 26.62
C CYS A 153 4.55 -13.36 27.10
N ASP A 154 5.54 -12.81 26.36
CA ASP A 154 6.93 -12.76 26.86
C ASP A 154 7.03 -11.95 28.16
N SER A 155 6.33 -10.82 28.26
CA SER A 155 6.27 -10.04 29.49
C SER A 155 5.61 -10.83 30.64
N PHE A 156 4.53 -11.59 30.34
CA PHE A 156 3.92 -12.51 31.30
C PHE A 156 4.88 -13.61 31.78
N ILE A 157 5.65 -14.20 30.87
CA ILE A 157 6.65 -15.23 31.25
C ILE A 157 7.65 -14.67 32.27
N ARG A 158 8.07 -13.41 32.10
CA ARG A 158 9.06 -12.73 32.94
C ARG A 158 8.50 -12.25 34.29
N THR A 159 7.30 -11.65 34.28
CA THR A 159 6.72 -10.99 35.46
C THR A 159 5.69 -11.83 36.20
N LYS A 160 5.09 -12.84 35.55
CA LYS A 160 3.95 -13.65 36.03
C LYS A 160 2.67 -12.85 36.29
N GLU A 161 2.60 -11.57 35.84
CA GLU A 161 1.42 -10.72 36.00
C GLU A 161 0.33 -11.07 34.97
N ILE A 162 -0.83 -11.49 35.45
CA ILE A 162 -1.94 -11.97 34.60
C ILE A 162 -2.46 -10.89 33.63
N LYS A 163 -2.29 -9.61 33.96
CA LYS A 163 -2.72 -8.51 33.07
C LYS A 163 -2.18 -8.62 31.65
N TYR A 164 -0.90 -9.01 31.50
CA TYR A 164 -0.29 -9.16 30.18
C TYR A 164 -0.96 -10.28 29.37
N LEU A 165 -1.35 -11.36 30.03
CA LEU A 165 -2.01 -12.48 29.40
C LEU A 165 -3.44 -12.14 28.97
N LEU A 166 -4.19 -11.40 29.82
CA LEU A 166 -5.54 -10.94 29.50
C LEU A 166 -5.53 -9.94 28.33
N ILE A 167 -4.60 -8.97 28.34
CA ILE A 167 -4.46 -8.02 27.22
C ILE A 167 -4.06 -8.79 25.94
N ALA A 168 -3.16 -9.77 26.02
CA ALA A 168 -2.81 -10.62 24.88
C ALA A 168 -4.03 -11.36 24.32
N SER A 169 -4.89 -11.92 25.20
CA SER A 169 -6.14 -12.56 24.81
C SER A 169 -7.10 -11.60 24.10
N CYS A 170 -7.25 -10.38 24.61
CA CYS A 170 -8.04 -9.34 23.94
C CYS A 170 -7.47 -9.00 22.55
N CYS A 171 -6.14 -8.89 22.44
CA CYS A 171 -5.50 -8.65 21.14
C CYS A 171 -5.77 -9.81 20.16
N CYS A 172 -5.64 -11.08 20.60
CA CYS A 172 -5.96 -12.24 19.77
C CYS A 172 -7.43 -12.23 19.32
N PHE A 173 -8.34 -11.88 20.20
CA PHE A 173 -9.77 -11.76 19.91
C PHE A 173 -10.03 -10.71 18.83
N ILE A 174 -9.48 -9.51 18.99
CA ILE A 174 -9.59 -8.42 18.00
C ILE A 174 -8.97 -8.84 16.67
N ALA A 175 -7.76 -9.42 16.66
CA ALA A 175 -7.12 -9.90 15.45
C ALA A 175 -7.99 -10.88 14.68
N SER A 176 -8.61 -11.83 15.39
CA SER A 176 -9.49 -12.85 14.80
C SER A 176 -10.74 -12.27 14.14
N LEU A 177 -11.24 -11.12 14.63
CA LEU A 177 -12.41 -10.43 14.08
C LEU A 177 -12.05 -9.37 13.02
N ASN A 178 -10.77 -9.20 12.71
CA ASN A 178 -10.29 -8.29 11.67
C ASN A 178 -9.94 -8.99 10.36
N SER A 179 -9.34 -10.17 10.42
CA SER A 179 -8.99 -10.94 9.23
C SER A 179 -8.76 -12.41 9.58
N SER A 180 -8.94 -13.28 8.61
CA SER A 180 -8.79 -14.74 8.79
C SER A 180 -7.42 -15.15 9.33
N HIS A 181 -6.33 -14.45 8.95
CA HIS A 181 -4.99 -14.73 9.48
C HIS A 181 -4.83 -14.34 10.96
N GLY A 182 -5.68 -13.43 11.46
CA GLY A 182 -5.68 -13.04 12.86
C GLY A 182 -5.98 -14.18 13.84
N ILE A 183 -6.69 -15.22 13.39
CA ILE A 183 -6.94 -16.42 14.23
C ILE A 183 -5.64 -17.13 14.64
N LEU A 184 -4.60 -17.03 13.82
CA LEU A 184 -3.30 -17.62 14.11
C LEU A 184 -2.57 -16.95 15.28
N SER A 185 -3.01 -15.75 15.69
CA SER A 185 -2.47 -15.04 16.86
C SER A 185 -2.57 -15.84 18.16
N TRP A 186 -3.55 -16.76 18.27
CA TRP A 186 -3.77 -17.60 19.45
C TRP A 186 -2.60 -18.53 19.73
N ILE A 187 -1.71 -18.79 18.73
CA ILE A 187 -0.48 -19.54 18.96
C ILE A 187 0.37 -18.92 20.08
N SER A 188 0.28 -17.59 20.29
CA SER A 188 1.00 -16.90 21.35
C SER A 188 0.60 -17.43 22.74
N ILE A 189 -0.70 -17.63 22.99
CA ILE A 189 -1.22 -18.10 24.28
C ILE A 189 -1.02 -19.62 24.41
N PHE A 190 -1.19 -20.39 23.33
CA PHE A 190 -0.84 -21.81 23.32
C PHE A 190 0.63 -22.04 23.66
N SER A 191 1.53 -21.32 22.99
CA SER A 191 2.97 -21.42 23.24
C SER A 191 3.32 -21.02 24.68
N VAL A 192 2.75 -19.91 25.20
CA VAL A 192 3.05 -19.45 26.56
C VAL A 192 2.62 -20.45 27.62
N THR A 193 1.61 -21.29 27.34
CA THR A 193 1.19 -22.38 28.23
C THR A 193 2.33 -23.37 28.46
N ILE A 194 3.07 -23.70 27.40
CA ILE A 194 4.22 -24.62 27.46
C ILE A 194 5.39 -23.97 28.21
N TYR A 195 5.72 -22.71 27.86
CA TYR A 195 6.89 -22.02 28.42
C TYR A 195 6.72 -21.58 29.87
N SER A 196 5.52 -21.15 30.27
CA SER A 196 5.27 -20.62 31.61
C SER A 196 4.91 -21.67 32.63
N LYS A 197 4.39 -22.82 32.21
CA LYS A 197 3.81 -23.90 33.04
C LYS A 197 2.67 -23.42 33.95
N GLN A 198 2.03 -22.27 33.61
CA GLN A 198 0.93 -21.67 34.40
C GLN A 198 -0.43 -22.01 33.79
N TYR A 199 -0.75 -23.31 33.73
CA TYR A 199 -1.89 -23.83 32.98
C TYR A 199 -3.23 -23.17 33.34
N LYS A 200 -3.54 -22.96 34.64
CA LYS A 200 -4.79 -22.31 35.08
C LYS A 200 -4.95 -20.89 34.53
N LYS A 201 -3.88 -20.08 34.57
CA LYS A 201 -3.94 -18.69 34.05
C LYS A 201 -4.08 -18.69 32.55
N CYS A 202 -3.39 -19.59 31.86
CA CYS A 202 -3.44 -19.70 30.41
C CYS A 202 -4.79 -20.23 29.92
N SER A 203 -5.42 -21.19 30.63
CA SER A 203 -6.75 -21.68 30.26
C SER A 203 -7.80 -20.57 30.30
N ILE A 204 -7.78 -19.69 31.32
CA ILE A 204 -8.68 -18.53 31.39
C ILE A 204 -8.53 -17.63 30.16
N ALA A 205 -7.28 -17.38 29.74
CA ALA A 205 -7.00 -16.56 28.56
C ALA A 205 -7.40 -17.21 27.22
N LEU A 206 -7.59 -18.54 27.20
CA LEU A 206 -8.02 -19.28 26.01
C LEU A 206 -9.54 -19.37 25.83
N TYR A 207 -10.36 -19.08 26.84
CA TYR A 207 -11.82 -19.13 26.68
C TYR A 207 -12.36 -18.33 25.48
N PRO A 208 -11.90 -17.09 25.23
CA PRO A 208 -12.35 -16.36 24.04
C PRO A 208 -11.98 -17.04 22.71
N CYS A 209 -10.90 -17.84 22.67
CA CYS A 209 -10.54 -18.62 21.51
C CYS A 209 -11.62 -19.65 21.12
N LEU A 210 -12.19 -20.33 22.11
CA LEU A 210 -13.26 -21.29 21.86
C LEU A 210 -14.48 -20.60 21.23
N PHE A 211 -14.83 -19.42 21.72
CA PHE A 211 -15.92 -18.62 21.13
C PHE A 211 -15.62 -18.28 19.67
N ILE A 212 -14.41 -17.78 19.37
CA ILE A 212 -14.01 -17.43 18.01
C ILE A 212 -14.04 -18.64 17.08
N VAL A 213 -13.47 -19.77 17.50
CA VAL A 213 -13.45 -21.01 16.69
C VAL A 213 -14.87 -21.48 16.42
N THR A 214 -15.73 -21.52 17.45
CA THR A 214 -17.12 -21.93 17.29
C THR A 214 -17.86 -21.00 16.32
N PHE A 215 -17.66 -19.69 16.47
CA PHE A 215 -18.28 -18.70 15.60
C PHE A 215 -17.83 -18.84 14.14
N TYR A 216 -16.55 -19.00 13.89
CA TYR A 216 -16.01 -19.25 12.53
C TYR A 216 -16.54 -20.56 11.91
N LEU A 217 -16.72 -21.62 12.71
CA LEU A 217 -17.27 -22.88 12.21
C LEU A 217 -18.75 -22.74 11.81
N ILE A 218 -19.54 -21.98 12.58
CA ILE A 218 -20.95 -21.71 12.28
C ILE A 218 -21.06 -20.86 11.01
N GLU A 219 -20.35 -19.77 10.91
CA GLU A 219 -20.40 -18.86 9.75
C GLU A 219 -19.93 -19.56 8.46
N ARG A 220 -18.91 -20.40 8.53
CA ARG A 220 -18.40 -21.12 7.37
C ARG A 220 -19.27 -22.30 6.93
N SER A 221 -20.14 -22.83 7.77
CA SER A 221 -21.04 -23.91 7.39
C SER A 221 -22.00 -23.53 6.25
N GLY A 222 -22.22 -22.23 6.01
CA GLY A 222 -23.05 -21.69 4.91
C GLY A 222 -22.29 -21.13 3.71
N VAL A 223 -20.94 -21.04 3.77
CA VAL A 223 -20.14 -20.42 2.71
C VAL A 223 -19.61 -21.49 1.77
N THR A 224 -20.20 -21.59 0.59
CA THR A 224 -19.61 -22.35 -0.53
C THR A 224 -18.36 -21.61 -1.00
N PHE A 225 -17.19 -22.21 -0.78
CA PHE A 225 -15.96 -21.74 -1.42
C PHE A 225 -16.14 -21.81 -2.93
N GLN A 226 -16.30 -20.68 -3.59
CA GLN A 226 -16.11 -20.61 -5.03
C GLN A 226 -14.61 -20.80 -5.31
N THR A 227 -14.16 -22.04 -5.31
CA THR A 227 -12.90 -22.40 -5.93
C THR A 227 -13.08 -22.11 -7.41
N LYS A 228 -12.47 -21.03 -7.90
CA LYS A 228 -12.27 -20.89 -9.35
C LYS A 228 -11.56 -22.17 -9.76
N GLN A 229 -12.25 -22.99 -10.56
CA GLN A 229 -11.71 -24.20 -11.16
C GLN A 229 -10.55 -23.77 -12.07
N GLY A 230 -9.32 -23.86 -11.56
CA GLY A 230 -8.14 -23.94 -12.41
C GLY A 230 -7.93 -25.41 -12.70
N THR A 231 -7.53 -25.75 -13.91
CA THR A 231 -7.15 -27.09 -14.38
C THR A 231 -6.02 -27.63 -13.51
N ASP A 232 -6.30 -28.74 -12.79
CA ASP A 232 -5.57 -29.00 -11.57
C ASP A 232 -5.01 -30.40 -11.48
N ASP A 233 -3.81 -30.53 -11.91
CA ASP A 233 -2.92 -31.52 -11.30
C ASP A 233 -2.39 -30.95 -9.99
N LEU A 234 -2.84 -31.48 -8.87
CA LEU A 234 -2.38 -31.17 -7.51
C LEU A 234 -0.89 -31.57 -7.41
N SER A 235 -0.01 -30.67 -7.83
CA SER A 235 1.43 -30.87 -7.67
C SER A 235 1.85 -30.40 -6.28
N LEU A 236 2.22 -31.35 -5.42
CA LEU A 236 2.83 -31.06 -4.12
C LEU A 236 4.05 -30.17 -4.27
N PHE A 237 4.78 -30.29 -5.38
CA PHE A 237 5.91 -29.43 -5.69
C PHE A 237 5.48 -27.96 -5.86
N SER A 238 4.41 -27.70 -6.61
CA SER A 238 3.90 -26.32 -6.81
C SER A 238 3.44 -25.68 -5.51
N ILE A 239 2.81 -26.45 -4.62
CA ILE A 239 2.41 -25.99 -3.28
C ILE A 239 3.65 -25.66 -2.44
N ALA A 240 4.63 -26.54 -2.40
CA ALA A 240 5.87 -26.33 -1.66
C ALA A 240 6.67 -25.13 -2.23
N GLN A 241 6.74 -25.03 -3.56
CA GLN A 241 7.38 -23.93 -4.26
C GLN A 241 6.73 -22.59 -3.91
N PHE A 242 5.38 -22.51 -3.94
CA PHE A 242 4.65 -21.29 -3.55
C PHE A 242 4.92 -20.94 -2.09
N PHE A 243 4.83 -21.89 -1.16
CA PHE A 243 5.09 -21.68 0.27
C PHE A 243 6.49 -21.10 0.52
N LEU A 244 7.51 -21.70 -0.07
CA LEU A 244 8.89 -21.27 0.10
C LEU A 244 9.15 -19.93 -0.59
N THR A 245 8.57 -19.71 -1.78
CA THR A 245 8.61 -18.43 -2.46
C THR A 245 7.96 -17.34 -1.62
N PHE A 246 6.81 -17.63 -1.02
CA PHE A 246 6.14 -16.68 -0.13
C PHE A 246 7.04 -16.27 1.03
N VAL A 247 7.74 -17.19 1.68
CA VAL A 247 8.67 -16.88 2.79
C VAL A 247 9.81 -15.95 2.36
N SER A 248 10.25 -16.00 1.11
CA SER A 248 11.43 -15.27 0.62
C SER A 248 11.13 -14.03 -0.22
N SER A 249 9.88 -13.80 -0.61
CA SER A 249 9.53 -12.82 -1.65
C SER A 249 9.94 -11.38 -1.31
N ASN A 250 10.14 -11.06 -0.04
CA ASN A 250 10.59 -9.73 0.40
C ASN A 250 12.09 -9.47 0.21
N ILE A 251 12.86 -10.50 -0.05
CA ILE A 251 14.32 -10.39 -0.25
C ILE A 251 14.67 -10.68 -1.70
N TRP A 252 13.89 -11.53 -2.34
CA TRP A 252 14.16 -12.01 -3.69
C TRP A 252 13.03 -11.64 -4.63
N SER A 253 13.17 -10.51 -5.32
CA SER A 253 12.20 -10.03 -6.33
C SER A 253 12.72 -10.11 -7.78
N PHE A 254 14.00 -10.50 -7.99
CA PHE A 254 14.66 -10.41 -9.30
C PHE A 254 14.18 -11.44 -10.32
N LYS A 255 13.89 -12.69 -9.88
CA LYS A 255 13.33 -13.75 -10.74
C LYS A 255 12.38 -14.61 -9.91
N PHE A 256 11.13 -14.56 -10.20
CA PHE A 256 10.07 -15.27 -9.45
C PHE A 256 10.30 -16.77 -9.34
N GLU A 257 10.88 -17.37 -10.38
CA GLU A 257 11.08 -18.81 -10.48
C GLU A 257 12.04 -19.38 -9.44
N TYR A 258 13.00 -18.59 -8.94
CA TYR A 258 14.04 -19.06 -8.00
C TYR A 258 13.83 -18.64 -6.54
N GLY A 259 12.77 -17.88 -6.24
CA GLY A 259 12.46 -17.42 -4.88
C GLY A 259 12.38 -18.57 -3.86
N TRP A 260 11.84 -19.72 -4.25
CA TRP A 260 11.73 -20.87 -3.38
C TRP A 260 13.07 -21.38 -2.83
N ILE A 261 14.16 -21.26 -3.61
CA ILE A 261 15.52 -21.67 -3.15
C ILE A 261 15.95 -20.79 -1.96
N VAL A 262 15.72 -19.48 -2.06
CA VAL A 262 16.01 -18.56 -0.95
C VAL A 262 15.10 -18.86 0.24
N GLY A 263 13.84 -19.21 0.00
CA GLY A 263 12.92 -19.64 1.06
C GLY A 263 13.41 -20.89 1.79
N VAL A 264 13.95 -21.89 1.08
CA VAL A 264 14.60 -23.06 1.70
C VAL A 264 15.73 -22.62 2.60
N VAL A 265 16.63 -21.77 2.12
CA VAL A 265 17.78 -21.27 2.90
C VAL A 265 17.30 -20.59 4.20
N ILE A 266 16.28 -19.72 4.12
CA ILE A 266 15.75 -19.01 5.29
C ILE A 266 15.17 -20.01 6.31
N VAL A 267 14.32 -20.94 5.86
CA VAL A 267 13.68 -21.91 6.76
C VAL A 267 14.72 -22.84 7.39
N VAL A 268 15.66 -23.35 6.60
CA VAL A 268 16.73 -24.23 7.10
C VAL A 268 17.63 -23.49 8.09
N ALA A 269 18.01 -22.25 7.80
CA ALA A 269 18.83 -21.44 8.70
C ALA A 269 18.13 -21.20 10.04
N MET A 270 16.84 -20.88 10.04
CA MET A 270 16.05 -20.71 11.26
C MET A 270 15.89 -22.02 12.04
N CYS A 271 15.58 -23.12 11.37
CA CYS A 271 15.51 -24.44 12.00
C CYS A 271 16.86 -24.81 12.64
N TYR A 272 17.98 -24.57 11.95
CA TYR A 272 19.31 -24.77 12.49
C TYR A 272 19.54 -23.95 13.77
N LEU A 273 19.23 -22.66 13.74
CA LEU A 273 19.37 -21.79 14.92
C LEU A 273 18.47 -22.27 16.07
N ILE A 274 17.22 -22.61 15.80
CA ILE A 274 16.26 -23.06 16.81
C ILE A 274 16.73 -24.37 17.46
N ILE A 275 17.15 -25.35 16.66
CA ILE A 275 17.51 -26.67 17.16
C ILE A 275 18.93 -26.66 17.72
N TYR A 276 19.94 -26.29 16.91
CA TYR A 276 21.35 -26.41 17.25
C TYR A 276 21.81 -25.40 18.30
N LYS A 277 21.38 -24.15 18.17
CA LYS A 277 21.66 -23.10 19.19
C LYS A 277 20.66 -23.13 20.35
N LYS A 278 19.79 -24.13 20.42
CA LYS A 278 18.77 -24.35 21.48
C LYS A 278 17.83 -23.16 21.68
N LEU A 279 17.59 -22.36 20.61
CA LEU A 279 16.66 -21.21 20.65
C LEU A 279 15.19 -21.66 20.80
N TYR A 280 14.91 -22.95 20.74
CA TYR A 280 13.60 -23.49 21.13
C TYR A 280 13.22 -23.16 22.58
N LYS A 281 14.19 -22.76 23.41
CA LYS A 281 13.96 -22.25 24.78
C LYS A 281 13.55 -20.79 24.82
N ASN A 282 13.69 -20.07 23.70
CA ASN A 282 13.32 -18.67 23.57
C ASN A 282 11.91 -18.55 23.01
N TYR A 283 10.96 -18.19 23.88
CA TYR A 283 9.55 -18.04 23.53
C TYR A 283 9.31 -17.11 22.33
N LEU A 284 9.95 -15.91 22.34
CA LEU A 284 9.76 -14.91 21.28
C LEU A 284 10.17 -15.44 19.91
N VAL A 285 11.37 -16.00 19.81
CA VAL A 285 11.94 -16.52 18.55
C VAL A 285 11.06 -17.62 17.98
N THR A 286 10.76 -18.64 18.81
CA THR A 286 10.02 -19.80 18.35
C THR A 286 8.57 -19.48 17.99
N THR A 287 7.91 -18.61 18.77
CA THR A 287 6.52 -18.26 18.51
C THR A 287 6.36 -17.34 17.29
N LEU A 288 7.27 -16.37 17.09
CA LEU A 288 7.28 -15.54 15.88
C LEU A 288 7.54 -16.38 14.63
N PHE A 289 8.53 -17.27 14.68
CA PHE A 289 8.83 -18.15 13.55
C PHE A 289 7.66 -19.08 13.22
N ALA A 290 7.08 -19.72 14.23
CA ALA A 290 5.91 -20.58 14.05
C ALA A 290 4.70 -19.80 13.49
N LEU A 291 4.43 -18.60 13.98
CA LEU A 291 3.38 -17.72 13.44
C LEU A 291 3.63 -17.44 11.96
N GLY A 292 4.86 -17.08 11.58
CA GLY A 292 5.21 -16.82 10.18
C GLY A 292 5.00 -18.02 9.27
N LEU A 293 5.40 -19.22 9.69
CA LEU A 293 5.19 -20.44 8.92
C LEU A 293 3.69 -20.81 8.81
N LEU A 294 2.91 -20.63 9.87
CA LEU A 294 1.46 -20.86 9.85
C LEU A 294 0.74 -19.88 8.91
N ILE A 295 1.13 -18.62 8.92
CA ILE A 295 0.60 -17.62 7.98
C ILE A 295 0.99 -18.00 6.55
N ALA A 296 2.25 -18.37 6.30
CA ALA A 296 2.71 -18.79 4.99
C ALA A 296 1.92 -20.02 4.49
N ALA A 297 1.68 -20.99 5.36
CA ALA A 297 0.85 -22.16 5.04
C ALA A 297 -0.59 -21.75 4.68
N MET A 298 -1.21 -20.90 5.49
CA MET A 298 -2.58 -20.44 5.27
C MET A 298 -2.72 -19.69 3.94
N VAL A 299 -1.79 -18.77 3.63
CA VAL A 299 -1.79 -18.03 2.36
C VAL A 299 -1.55 -18.99 1.19
N THR A 300 -0.64 -19.94 1.34
CA THR A 300 -0.40 -20.96 0.33
C THR A 300 -1.68 -21.72 -0.01
N PHE A 301 -2.38 -22.28 1.00
CA PHE A 301 -3.64 -22.99 0.77
C PHE A 301 -4.70 -22.16 0.04
N GLY A 302 -4.75 -20.87 0.31
CA GLY A 302 -5.73 -19.98 -0.32
C GLY A 302 -5.32 -19.45 -1.70
N ARG A 303 -4.03 -19.43 -2.06
CA ARG A 303 -3.54 -18.61 -3.19
C ARG A 303 -2.59 -19.32 -4.17
N TRP A 304 -2.06 -20.50 -3.88
CA TRP A 304 -1.07 -21.18 -4.73
C TRP A 304 -1.56 -21.38 -6.18
N ARG A 305 -2.87 -21.61 -6.37
CA ARG A 305 -3.51 -21.77 -7.69
C ARG A 305 -3.49 -20.49 -8.55
N LEU A 306 -3.27 -19.33 -7.95
CA LEU A 306 -3.13 -18.06 -8.67
C LEU A 306 -1.73 -17.85 -9.26
N GLY A 307 -0.81 -18.79 -9.03
CA GLY A 307 0.56 -18.78 -9.54
C GLY A 307 1.56 -18.03 -8.65
N LEU A 308 2.85 -18.28 -8.90
CA LEU A 308 3.97 -17.73 -8.13
C LEU A 308 4.00 -16.20 -8.04
N PRO A 309 3.63 -15.42 -9.08
CA PRO A 309 3.61 -13.95 -8.96
C PRO A 309 2.73 -13.44 -7.83
N THR A 310 1.68 -14.19 -7.44
CA THR A 310 0.81 -13.80 -6.33
C THR A 310 1.54 -13.79 -4.99
N ALA A 311 2.57 -14.64 -4.80
CA ALA A 311 3.38 -14.65 -3.58
C ALA A 311 4.17 -13.35 -3.37
N TYR A 312 4.39 -12.57 -4.43
CA TYR A 312 5.11 -11.29 -4.41
C TYR A 312 4.20 -10.07 -4.30
N SER A 313 2.89 -10.26 -4.12
CA SER A 313 1.96 -9.13 -3.95
C SER A 313 2.33 -8.29 -2.73
N SER A 314 2.45 -6.97 -2.92
CA SER A 314 2.84 -6.03 -1.86
C SER A 314 1.89 -6.07 -0.64
N ARG A 315 0.61 -6.43 -0.84
CA ARG A 315 -0.36 -6.62 0.26
C ARG A 315 -0.03 -7.80 1.19
N TYR A 316 0.79 -8.76 0.76
CA TYR A 316 1.21 -9.88 1.61
C TYR A 316 2.52 -9.63 2.34
N PHE A 317 3.16 -8.49 2.11
CA PHE A 317 4.45 -8.15 2.70
C PHE A 317 4.48 -8.35 4.22
N GLN A 318 3.58 -7.71 4.97
CA GLN A 318 3.56 -7.84 6.43
C GLN A 318 3.32 -9.27 6.91
N LEU A 319 2.56 -10.08 6.18
CA LEU A 319 2.26 -11.46 6.58
C LEU A 319 3.50 -12.35 6.63
N GLN A 320 4.56 -12.00 5.90
CA GLN A 320 5.83 -12.73 5.90
C GLN A 320 6.74 -12.29 7.03
N MET A 321 6.53 -11.09 7.56
CA MET A 321 7.43 -10.44 8.51
C MET A 321 7.65 -11.18 9.84
N PRO A 322 6.74 -11.99 10.38
CA PRO A 322 7.02 -12.73 11.62
C PRO A 322 8.28 -13.61 11.54
N VAL A 323 8.60 -14.18 10.36
CA VAL A 323 9.84 -14.94 10.15
C VAL A 323 11.07 -14.03 10.33
N TYR A 324 11.05 -12.83 9.73
CA TYR A 324 12.16 -11.87 9.79
C TYR A 324 12.28 -11.20 11.16
N LEU A 325 11.14 -10.96 11.81
CA LEU A 325 11.12 -10.49 13.20
C LEU A 325 11.76 -11.50 14.15
N ALA A 326 11.56 -12.81 13.91
CA ALA A 326 12.25 -13.85 14.69
C ALA A 326 13.77 -13.74 14.57
N PHE A 327 14.32 -13.53 13.36
CA PHE A 327 15.74 -13.28 13.15
C PHE A 327 16.22 -12.03 13.90
N ALA A 328 15.49 -10.92 13.75
CA ALA A 328 15.85 -9.67 14.42
C ALA A 328 15.82 -9.79 15.95
N VAL A 329 14.88 -10.58 16.50
CA VAL A 329 14.85 -10.87 17.94
C VAL A 329 16.07 -11.67 18.38
N VAL A 330 16.54 -12.64 17.58
CA VAL A 330 17.80 -13.36 17.87
C VAL A 330 18.95 -12.35 18.03
N MET A 331 19.07 -11.41 17.10
CA MET A 331 20.12 -10.38 17.13
C MET A 331 19.92 -9.40 18.28
N SER A 332 18.68 -8.97 18.53
CA SER A 332 18.35 -8.02 19.60
C SER A 332 18.62 -8.53 21.01
N GLN A 333 18.61 -9.85 21.19
CA GLN A 333 18.85 -10.52 22.47
C GLN A 333 20.22 -11.18 22.55
N TYR A 334 21.04 -11.02 21.52
CA TYR A 334 22.39 -11.58 21.53
C TYR A 334 23.19 -11.00 22.69
N ARG A 335 23.44 -11.83 23.70
CA ARG A 335 24.32 -11.50 24.82
C ARG A 335 25.70 -12.02 24.50
N TYR A 336 26.67 -11.14 24.53
CA TYR A 336 28.05 -11.53 24.50
C TYR A 336 28.34 -12.44 25.72
N ILE A 337 28.51 -13.72 25.48
CA ILE A 337 29.03 -14.62 26.49
C ILE A 337 30.55 -14.43 26.46
N GLU A 338 31.05 -13.78 27.47
CA GLU A 338 32.49 -13.58 27.69
C GLU A 338 33.10 -14.93 28.09
N ASN A 339 33.32 -15.81 27.10
CA ASN A 339 34.14 -16.99 27.30
C ASN A 339 35.59 -16.59 27.09
N ASN A 340 36.43 -16.83 28.09
CA ASN A 340 37.84 -16.45 28.20
C ASN A 340 38.79 -17.13 27.19
N GLU A 341 38.32 -17.75 26.12
CA GLU A 341 39.15 -18.44 25.16
C GLU A 341 39.00 -17.87 23.74
N GLY A 342 40.00 -17.08 23.40
CA GLY A 342 40.68 -16.97 22.13
C GLY A 342 39.89 -16.76 20.83
N SER A 343 39.56 -15.54 20.46
CA SER A 343 39.69 -15.07 19.08
C SER A 343 39.58 -13.54 19.09
N ARG A 344 40.67 -12.88 18.72
CA ARG A 344 40.79 -11.41 18.73
C ARG A 344 40.76 -10.90 17.29
N ILE A 345 39.78 -10.08 16.94
CA ILE A 345 39.86 -9.20 15.77
C ILE A 345 40.10 -7.79 16.31
N LEU A 346 41.26 -7.24 16.01
CA LEU A 346 41.70 -5.91 16.42
C LEU A 346 41.33 -4.92 15.32
N LEU A 347 40.38 -4.01 15.59
CA LEU A 347 40.26 -2.77 14.84
C LEU A 347 40.96 -1.67 15.63
N VAL A 348 42.18 -1.34 15.22
CA VAL A 348 43.02 -0.34 15.87
C VAL A 348 42.74 1.01 15.24
N ASN A 349 42.16 1.93 16.00
CA ASN A 349 42.26 3.35 15.73
C ASN A 349 43.28 3.97 16.71
N LYS A 350 44.15 4.85 16.22
CA LYS A 350 45.37 5.33 16.85
C LYS A 350 45.26 5.89 18.29
N ASN A 351 44.04 6.17 18.77
CA ASN A 351 43.81 6.73 20.12
C ASN A 351 42.66 6.08 20.94
N ASN A 352 41.95 5.10 20.43
CA ASN A 352 40.97 4.35 21.21
C ASN A 352 40.80 2.94 20.63
N THR A 353 41.36 1.96 21.33
CA THR A 353 41.21 0.54 21.00
C THR A 353 39.81 0.07 21.40
N VAL A 354 38.90 -0.09 20.45
CA VAL A 354 37.69 -0.85 20.65
C VAL A 354 37.98 -2.31 20.32
N LEU A 355 38.22 -3.11 21.34
CA LEU A 355 38.39 -4.55 21.22
C LEU A 355 37.00 -5.18 21.01
N LEU A 356 36.65 -5.47 19.76
CA LEU A 356 35.50 -6.30 19.42
C LEU A 356 35.96 -7.76 19.39
N ARG A 357 35.69 -8.48 20.48
CA ARG A 357 35.91 -9.94 20.52
C ARG A 357 34.65 -10.63 20.00
N TYR A 358 34.74 -11.21 18.82
CA TYR A 358 33.73 -12.10 18.28
C TYR A 358 34.27 -13.51 18.16
N SER A 359 33.44 -14.53 18.43
CA SER A 359 33.75 -15.85 17.90
C SER A 359 33.64 -15.80 16.37
N PRO A 360 34.43 -16.59 15.61
CA PRO A 360 34.33 -16.64 14.16
C PRO A 360 32.88 -16.86 13.67
N GLU A 361 32.13 -17.68 14.39
CA GLU A 361 30.73 -17.94 14.11
C GLU A 361 29.83 -16.73 14.31
N ALA A 362 30.03 -15.93 15.37
CA ALA A 362 29.28 -14.70 15.61
C ALA A 362 29.61 -13.62 14.57
N PHE A 363 30.86 -13.58 14.10
CA PHE A 363 31.30 -12.68 13.04
C PHE A 363 30.68 -13.05 11.69
N ILE A 364 30.68 -14.33 11.34
CA ILE A 364 29.99 -14.83 10.12
C ILE A 364 28.49 -14.54 10.22
N GLY A 365 27.85 -14.83 11.36
CA GLY A 365 26.44 -14.51 11.58
C GLY A 365 26.15 -13.01 11.42
N LEU A 366 27.03 -12.13 11.92
CA LEU A 366 26.91 -10.69 11.76
C LEU A 366 27.01 -10.27 10.29
N ILE A 367 28.00 -10.80 9.54
CA ILE A 367 28.15 -10.51 8.12
C ILE A 367 26.88 -10.92 7.36
N VAL A 368 26.36 -12.12 7.61
CA VAL A 368 25.14 -12.62 6.96
C VAL A 368 23.96 -11.67 7.23
N VAL A 369 23.82 -11.21 8.48
CA VAL A 369 22.73 -10.29 8.84
C VAL A 369 22.91 -8.92 8.20
N VAL A 370 24.11 -8.35 8.21
CA VAL A 370 24.40 -7.06 7.57
C VAL A 370 24.16 -7.13 6.06
N VAL A 371 24.60 -8.22 5.41
CA VAL A 371 24.33 -8.44 3.97
C VAL A 371 22.83 -8.54 3.72
N PHE A 372 22.12 -9.29 4.55
CA PHE A 372 20.67 -9.39 4.49
C PHE A 372 19.99 -8.02 4.61
N GLU A 373 20.41 -7.19 5.57
CA GLU A 373 19.87 -5.83 5.76
C GLU A 373 20.15 -4.92 4.58
N ILE A 374 21.36 -4.97 4.04
CA ILE A 374 21.71 -4.19 2.85
C ILE A 374 20.80 -4.59 1.69
N ILE A 375 20.58 -5.89 1.46
CA ILE A 375 19.66 -6.37 0.43
C ILE A 375 18.26 -5.87 0.70
N PHE A 376 17.74 -6.06 1.92
CA PHE A 376 16.39 -5.67 2.30
C PHE A 376 16.17 -4.15 2.20
N LEU A 377 17.13 -3.36 2.64
CA LEU A 377 17.08 -1.89 2.52
C LEU A 377 17.15 -1.46 1.05
N THR A 378 18.03 -2.07 0.25
CA THR A 378 18.17 -1.76 -1.18
C THR A 378 16.87 -2.06 -1.92
N VAL A 379 16.28 -3.24 -1.71
CA VAL A 379 15.01 -3.62 -2.33
C VAL A 379 13.88 -2.69 -1.86
N SER A 380 13.84 -2.32 -0.58
CA SER A 380 12.84 -1.38 -0.05
C SER A 380 12.95 0.00 -0.67
N ILE A 381 14.17 0.52 -0.86
CA ILE A 381 14.40 1.83 -1.49
C ILE A 381 14.08 1.77 -2.99
N SER A 382 14.44 0.68 -3.67
CA SER A 382 14.19 0.52 -5.10
C SER A 382 12.69 0.48 -5.45
N ASP A 383 11.81 0.29 -4.48
CA ASP A 383 10.34 0.30 -4.69
C ASP A 383 9.69 1.69 -4.49
N ILE A 384 10.45 2.71 -4.07
CA ILE A 384 9.93 4.08 -3.97
C ILE A 384 9.41 4.62 -5.33
N PRO A 385 10.09 4.40 -6.48
CA PRO A 385 9.54 4.76 -7.79
C PRO A 385 8.19 4.11 -8.10
N THR A 386 7.97 2.86 -7.67
CA THR A 386 6.67 2.17 -7.78
C THR A 386 5.60 2.92 -6.99
N SER A 387 5.91 3.37 -5.78
CA SER A 387 5.01 4.18 -4.95
C SER A 387 4.68 5.52 -5.61
N ALA A 388 5.67 6.18 -6.22
CA ALA A 388 5.46 7.43 -6.97
C ALA A 388 4.60 7.21 -8.23
N SER A 389 4.79 6.10 -8.94
CA SER A 389 3.93 5.71 -10.06
C SER A 389 2.50 5.45 -9.58
N ARG A 390 2.35 4.71 -8.49
CA ARG A 390 1.03 4.43 -7.90
C ARG A 390 0.33 5.70 -7.41
N HIS A 391 1.06 6.64 -6.84
CA HIS A 391 0.50 7.96 -6.48
C HIS A 391 -0.14 8.65 -7.69
N LYS A 392 0.53 8.68 -8.85
CA LYS A 392 -0.02 9.24 -10.09
C LYS A 392 -1.29 8.51 -10.53
N GLU A 393 -1.33 7.20 -10.41
CA GLU A 393 -2.52 6.41 -10.70
C GLU A 393 -3.67 6.74 -9.74
N LEU A 394 -3.42 6.82 -8.44
CA LEU A 394 -4.42 7.19 -7.43
C LEU A 394 -4.98 8.59 -7.65
N VAL A 395 -4.13 9.53 -8.08
CA VAL A 395 -4.59 10.88 -8.48
C VAL A 395 -5.52 10.80 -9.69
N ARG A 396 -5.21 9.99 -10.71
CA ARG A 396 -6.11 9.76 -11.85
C ARG A 396 -7.42 9.09 -11.42
N GLU A 397 -7.35 8.11 -10.52
CA GLU A 397 -8.51 7.46 -9.94
C GLU A 397 -9.40 8.47 -9.22
N SER A 398 -8.84 9.40 -8.44
CA SER A 398 -9.61 10.45 -7.77
C SER A 398 -10.33 11.38 -8.75
N ILE A 399 -9.67 11.72 -9.85
CA ILE A 399 -10.27 12.50 -10.95
C ILE A 399 -11.41 11.71 -11.60
N THR A 400 -11.20 10.43 -11.87
CA THR A 400 -12.23 9.54 -12.43
C THR A 400 -13.44 9.43 -11.52
N VAL A 401 -13.23 9.29 -10.21
CA VAL A 401 -14.31 9.26 -9.22
C VAL A 401 -15.08 10.57 -9.20
N LEU A 402 -14.40 11.71 -9.19
CA LEU A 402 -15.03 13.03 -9.19
C LEU A 402 -15.86 13.30 -10.45
N SER A 403 -15.43 12.76 -11.59
CA SER A 403 -16.05 12.97 -12.91
C SER A 403 -16.84 11.76 -13.42
N TYR A 404 -17.21 10.84 -12.54
CA TYR A 404 -17.79 9.53 -12.91
C TYR A 404 -19.00 9.61 -13.86
N GLU A 405 -19.80 10.69 -13.75
CA GLU A 405 -20.97 10.92 -14.61
C GLU A 405 -20.60 11.12 -16.09
N ASP A 406 -19.40 11.60 -16.35
CA ASP A 406 -18.88 11.89 -17.70
C ASP A 406 -17.94 10.81 -18.22
N GLN A 407 -17.54 9.85 -17.37
CA GLN A 407 -16.60 8.79 -17.73
C GLN A 407 -17.27 7.63 -18.48
N PRO A 408 -16.57 7.03 -19.47
CA PRO A 408 -17.02 5.79 -20.10
C PRO A 408 -17.15 4.65 -19.09
N GLN A 409 -18.14 3.76 -19.30
CA GLN A 409 -18.34 2.57 -18.45
C GLN A 409 -17.08 1.71 -18.31
N SER A 410 -16.28 1.58 -19.37
CA SER A 410 -15.02 0.81 -19.36
C SER A 410 -14.00 1.40 -18.40
N VAL A 411 -13.90 2.73 -18.33
CA VAL A 411 -13.01 3.42 -17.41
C VAL A 411 -13.43 3.20 -15.96
N ILE A 412 -14.72 3.36 -15.64
CA ILE A 412 -15.22 3.10 -14.29
C ILE A 412 -14.97 1.65 -13.86
N LYS A 413 -15.18 0.67 -14.75
CA LYS A 413 -14.95 -0.74 -14.47
C LYS A 413 -13.47 -1.07 -14.20
N SER A 414 -12.57 -0.46 -14.95
CA SER A 414 -11.13 -0.74 -14.82
C SER A 414 -10.47 0.01 -13.66
N THR A 415 -11.00 1.18 -13.30
CA THR A 415 -10.37 2.11 -12.35
C THR A 415 -10.99 2.01 -10.96
N VAL A 416 -12.33 2.09 -10.87
CA VAL A 416 -13.01 2.21 -9.58
C VAL A 416 -13.43 0.83 -9.05
N TYR A 417 -14.25 0.11 -9.81
CA TYR A 417 -14.74 -1.22 -9.41
C TYR A 417 -15.29 -1.99 -10.62
N PRO A 418 -15.02 -3.30 -10.76
CA PRO A 418 -15.44 -4.10 -11.91
C PRO A 418 -16.97 -4.16 -12.14
N GLY A 419 -17.75 -4.09 -11.08
CA GLY A 419 -19.21 -4.09 -11.14
C GLY A 419 -19.78 -2.69 -11.39
N TYR A 420 -19.96 -2.27 -12.65
CA TYR A 420 -20.36 -0.91 -13.02
C TYR A 420 -21.59 -0.37 -12.28
N LYS A 421 -22.70 -1.12 -12.26
CA LYS A 421 -23.93 -0.67 -11.57
C LYS A 421 -23.67 -0.39 -10.09
N ARG A 422 -22.91 -1.26 -9.42
CA ARG A 422 -22.55 -1.09 -8.03
C ARG A 422 -21.65 0.13 -7.85
N ALA A 423 -20.63 0.28 -8.71
CA ALA A 423 -19.74 1.44 -8.68
C ALA A 423 -20.53 2.76 -8.74
N ILE A 424 -21.43 2.89 -9.71
CA ILE A 424 -22.25 4.12 -9.86
C ILE A 424 -23.10 4.37 -8.61
N ASN A 425 -23.84 3.39 -8.12
CA ASN A 425 -24.64 3.56 -6.90
C ASN A 425 -23.81 4.02 -5.70
N GLN A 426 -22.59 3.48 -5.54
CA GLN A 426 -21.69 3.88 -4.47
C GLN A 426 -21.16 5.30 -4.65
N LEU A 427 -20.82 5.69 -5.89
CA LEU A 427 -20.36 7.04 -6.19
C LEU A 427 -21.47 8.09 -5.96
N GLU A 428 -22.73 7.76 -6.27
CA GLU A 428 -23.90 8.59 -5.96
C GLU A 428 -24.07 8.80 -4.44
N ILE A 429 -23.90 7.75 -3.63
CA ILE A 429 -23.93 7.86 -2.16
C ILE A 429 -22.81 8.76 -1.67
N LEU A 430 -21.57 8.57 -2.15
CA LEU A 430 -20.44 9.42 -1.78
C LEU A 430 -20.68 10.88 -2.12
N LYS A 431 -21.21 11.15 -3.33
CA LYS A 431 -21.50 12.51 -3.79
C LYS A 431 -22.60 13.15 -2.96
N SER A 432 -23.75 12.47 -2.78
CA SER A 432 -24.90 13.00 -2.04
C SER A 432 -24.60 13.27 -0.57
N LYS A 433 -23.77 12.42 0.07
CA LYS A 433 -23.36 12.56 1.48
C LYS A 433 -22.06 13.35 1.66
N LYS A 434 -21.45 13.86 0.58
CA LYS A 434 -20.17 14.61 0.59
C LYS A 434 -19.05 13.85 1.29
N LEU A 435 -18.85 12.59 0.91
CA LEU A 435 -17.82 11.72 1.49
C LEU A 435 -16.62 11.57 0.55
N ASN A 436 -15.49 11.14 1.07
CA ASN A 436 -14.23 10.88 0.36
C ASN A 436 -13.79 12.07 -0.50
N VAL A 437 -13.50 11.88 -1.79
CA VAL A 437 -13.08 12.97 -2.70
C VAL A 437 -14.12 14.10 -2.81
N PHE A 438 -15.40 13.83 -2.57
CA PHE A 438 -16.46 14.83 -2.59
C PHE A 438 -16.53 15.66 -1.28
N SER A 439 -15.84 15.28 -0.23
CA SER A 439 -15.74 16.05 1.03
C SER A 439 -14.74 17.20 0.91
N SER A 440 -13.69 17.00 0.13
CA SER A 440 -12.64 18.00 -0.11
C SER A 440 -12.05 17.77 -1.50
N ILE A 441 -12.28 18.70 -2.40
CA ILE A 441 -11.72 18.62 -3.75
C ILE A 441 -10.19 18.66 -3.64
N PRO A 442 -9.48 17.67 -4.24
CA PRO A 442 -8.02 17.66 -4.22
C PRO A 442 -7.46 18.98 -4.79
N ASN A 443 -6.43 19.53 -4.17
CA ASN A 443 -5.68 20.64 -4.74
C ASN A 443 -4.83 20.12 -5.92
N LEU A 444 -5.47 19.81 -7.04
CA LEU A 444 -4.75 19.55 -8.28
C LEU A 444 -4.43 20.89 -8.93
N PRO A 445 -3.20 21.12 -9.38
CA PRO A 445 -2.85 22.36 -10.04
C PRO A 445 -3.61 22.44 -11.36
N PHE A 446 -4.61 23.30 -11.39
CA PHE A 446 -5.14 23.81 -12.63
C PHE A 446 -4.11 24.84 -13.12
N ASN A 447 -3.48 24.57 -14.23
CA ASN A 447 -2.56 25.53 -14.82
C ASN A 447 -3.36 26.69 -15.39
N GLN A 448 -3.59 27.69 -14.54
CA GLN A 448 -4.09 28.97 -15.01
C GLN A 448 -2.96 29.64 -15.78
N VAL A 449 -3.13 29.76 -17.08
CA VAL A 449 -2.18 30.47 -17.93
C VAL A 449 -2.43 31.96 -17.84
N SER A 450 -1.38 32.72 -17.60
CA SER A 450 -1.44 34.17 -17.64
C SER A 450 -1.70 34.69 -19.07
N PHE A 451 -2.49 35.70 -19.18
CA PHE A 451 -2.98 36.35 -20.41
C PHE A 451 -1.92 36.80 -21.43
N SER A 452 -0.69 36.96 -21.01
CA SER A 452 0.32 37.71 -21.71
C SER A 452 0.76 37.17 -23.09
N ASN A 453 0.33 35.94 -23.46
CA ASN A 453 0.87 35.30 -24.66
C ASN A 453 -0.13 35.04 -25.80
N ILE A 454 -1.42 35.36 -25.64
CA ILE A 454 -2.41 35.03 -26.67
C ILE A 454 -2.39 35.98 -27.86
N GLU A 455 -2.01 37.21 -27.65
CA GLU A 455 -1.84 38.18 -28.71
C GLU A 455 -0.68 37.84 -29.66
N SER A 456 0.24 36.99 -29.19
CA SER A 456 1.35 36.51 -30.02
C SER A 456 0.95 35.42 -31.04
N TYR A 457 -0.25 34.81 -30.91
CA TYR A 457 -0.72 33.81 -31.84
C TYR A 457 -1.50 34.46 -33.00
N GLN A 458 -1.07 34.20 -34.22
CA GLN A 458 -1.73 34.68 -35.43
C GLN A 458 -3.01 33.90 -35.72
N PRO A 459 -4.14 34.53 -35.99
CA PRO A 459 -5.34 33.86 -36.40
C PRO A 459 -5.15 33.30 -37.83
N VAL A 460 -5.48 32.04 -38.07
CA VAL A 460 -5.43 31.41 -39.38
C VAL A 460 -6.85 31.02 -39.80
N SER A 461 -7.29 31.60 -40.91
CA SER A 461 -8.59 31.27 -41.52
C SER A 461 -8.57 29.94 -42.27
N ASP A 462 -7.45 29.60 -42.88
CA ASP A 462 -7.35 28.53 -43.88
C ASP A 462 -6.77 27.21 -43.33
N ALA A 463 -6.49 27.14 -42.03
CA ALA A 463 -6.04 25.88 -41.41
C ALA A 463 -7.07 24.78 -41.64
N LYS A 464 -6.60 23.66 -42.20
CA LYS A 464 -7.40 22.44 -42.35
C LYS A 464 -7.44 21.69 -41.03
N PHE A 465 -8.62 21.32 -40.60
CA PHE A 465 -8.78 20.55 -39.36
C PHE A 465 -10.00 19.65 -39.45
N ASN A 466 -9.97 18.59 -38.67
CA ASN A 466 -11.11 17.76 -38.40
C ASN A 466 -11.11 17.33 -36.93
N VAL A 467 -12.22 17.49 -36.23
CA VAL A 467 -12.43 16.99 -34.90
C VAL A 467 -13.27 15.74 -34.96
N GLU A 468 -12.64 14.60 -34.70
CA GLU A 468 -13.28 13.28 -34.77
C GLU A 468 -14.15 12.98 -33.56
N ASN A 469 -13.71 13.43 -32.39
CA ASN A 469 -14.45 13.33 -31.14
C ASN A 469 -14.28 14.62 -30.34
N PHE A 470 -15.38 15.13 -29.80
CA PHE A 470 -15.36 16.29 -28.92
C PHE A 470 -16.46 16.19 -27.89
N LYS A 471 -16.08 16.17 -26.63
CA LYS A 471 -16.96 16.32 -25.48
C LYS A 471 -16.31 17.27 -24.50
N LEU A 472 -17.01 18.35 -24.19
CA LEU A 472 -16.64 19.29 -23.14
C LEU A 472 -17.79 19.38 -22.18
N ALA A 473 -17.58 18.98 -20.91
CA ALA A 473 -18.56 19.11 -19.87
C ALA A 473 -18.03 19.98 -18.75
N LEU A 474 -18.67 21.14 -18.54
CA LEU A 474 -18.38 22.02 -17.43
C LEU A 474 -19.33 21.69 -16.28
N ARG A 475 -18.75 21.37 -15.13
CA ARG A 475 -19.44 21.07 -13.88
C ARG A 475 -19.03 22.09 -12.80
N GLU A 476 -19.69 22.06 -11.65
CA GLU A 476 -19.43 23.01 -10.56
C GLU A 476 -17.94 23.06 -10.14
N ASN A 477 -17.25 21.93 -10.19
CA ASN A 477 -15.91 21.81 -9.65
C ASN A 477 -14.86 21.25 -10.63
N TYR A 478 -15.27 20.93 -11.87
CA TYR A 478 -14.34 20.40 -12.86
C TYR A 478 -14.77 20.68 -14.30
N LEU A 479 -13.80 20.61 -15.19
CA LEU A 479 -13.95 20.62 -16.63
C LEU A 479 -13.49 19.26 -17.17
N TYR A 480 -14.41 18.52 -17.77
CA TYR A 480 -14.07 17.31 -18.51
C TYR A 480 -13.85 17.66 -19.97
N VAL A 481 -12.76 17.17 -20.54
CA VAL A 481 -12.36 17.37 -21.93
C VAL A 481 -12.05 16.01 -22.55
N ASP A 482 -12.78 15.65 -23.59
CA ASP A 482 -12.47 14.52 -24.48
C ASP A 482 -12.44 15.06 -25.91
N ILE A 483 -11.25 15.19 -26.45
CA ILE A 483 -11.02 15.72 -27.80
C ILE A 483 -10.02 14.85 -28.56
N LYS A 484 -10.33 14.57 -29.80
CA LYS A 484 -9.45 13.87 -30.74
C LYS A 484 -9.66 14.44 -32.15
N GLY A 485 -8.58 14.64 -32.87
CA GLY A 485 -8.65 15.14 -34.24
C GLY A 485 -7.27 15.36 -34.84
N TRP A 486 -7.26 16.14 -35.91
CA TRP A 486 -6.04 16.59 -36.57
C TRP A 486 -6.21 18.03 -37.08
N CYS A 487 -5.09 18.73 -37.19
CA CYS A 487 -5.06 20.11 -37.69
C CYS A 487 -3.68 20.41 -38.30
N PHE A 488 -3.67 21.18 -39.37
CA PHE A 488 -2.46 21.79 -39.91
C PHE A 488 -2.82 23.08 -40.67
N ASP A 489 -1.90 24.02 -40.71
CA ASP A 489 -1.97 25.28 -41.45
C ASP A 489 -1.02 25.28 -42.63
N GLU A 490 0.19 24.76 -42.42
CA GLU A 490 1.23 24.62 -43.42
C GLU A 490 1.91 23.27 -43.30
N ALA A 491 2.52 22.83 -44.39
CA ALA A 491 3.28 21.58 -44.45
C ALA A 491 4.72 21.86 -44.93
N PRO A 492 5.74 21.14 -44.42
CA PRO A 492 5.69 20.04 -43.48
C PRO A 492 5.57 20.52 -42.00
N LEU A 493 4.91 19.73 -41.15
CA LEU A 493 4.88 19.97 -39.70
C LEU A 493 6.18 19.49 -39.04
N PRO A 494 6.79 20.28 -38.14
CA PRO A 494 7.95 19.87 -37.38
C PRO A 494 7.67 18.63 -36.49
N ASN A 495 8.71 17.86 -36.20
CA ASN A 495 8.61 16.68 -35.35
C ASN A 495 8.26 17.03 -33.88
N ASP A 496 8.57 18.24 -33.45
CA ASP A 496 8.31 18.78 -32.10
C ASP A 496 7.01 19.61 -32.02
N THR A 497 6.11 19.44 -33.01
CA THR A 497 4.80 20.11 -33.03
C THR A 497 4.05 19.83 -31.76
N THR A 498 3.66 20.88 -31.03
CA THR A 498 2.87 20.81 -29.79
C THR A 498 1.52 21.49 -29.96
N TRP A 499 0.47 20.78 -29.57
CA TRP A 499 -0.90 21.26 -29.65
C TRP A 499 -1.43 21.63 -28.26
N LYS A 500 -2.23 22.69 -28.18
CA LYS A 500 -2.93 23.11 -26.99
C LYS A 500 -4.36 23.50 -27.32
N LEU A 501 -5.26 23.30 -26.37
CA LEU A 501 -6.60 23.84 -26.39
C LEU A 501 -6.64 25.03 -25.45
N LEU A 502 -7.03 26.21 -25.91
CA LEU A 502 -7.26 27.37 -25.07
C LEU A 502 -8.76 27.59 -24.92
N LEU A 503 -9.19 27.69 -23.68
CA LEU A 503 -10.56 27.97 -23.30
C LEU A 503 -10.63 29.42 -22.80
N GLU A 504 -11.35 30.29 -23.51
CA GLU A 504 -11.61 31.68 -23.14
C GLU A 504 -12.92 31.77 -22.38
N SER A 505 -12.88 32.30 -21.17
CA SER A 505 -14.05 32.56 -20.32
C SER A 505 -13.87 33.89 -19.57
N SER A 506 -14.82 34.81 -19.73
CA SER A 506 -14.81 36.10 -19.00
C SER A 506 -13.47 36.83 -19.05
N ASN A 507 -12.87 36.90 -20.23
CA ASN A 507 -11.52 37.49 -20.47
C ASN A 507 -10.37 36.76 -19.72
N LYS A 508 -10.58 35.56 -19.27
CA LYS A 508 -9.53 34.66 -18.77
C LYS A 508 -9.32 33.53 -19.74
N PHE A 509 -8.08 33.10 -19.87
CA PHE A 509 -7.74 31.94 -20.72
C PHE A 509 -7.21 30.80 -19.85
N TYR A 510 -7.64 29.60 -20.21
CA TYR A 510 -7.21 28.37 -19.57
C TYR A 510 -6.57 27.49 -20.63
N GLU A 511 -5.34 27.06 -20.38
CA GLU A 511 -4.59 26.22 -21.27
C GLU A 511 -4.75 24.74 -20.95
N ILE A 512 -5.06 23.96 -21.96
CA ILE A 512 -5.20 22.52 -21.88
C ILE A 512 -4.19 21.91 -22.85
N PRO A 513 -3.08 21.33 -22.38
CA PRO A 513 -2.11 20.70 -23.24
C PRO A 513 -2.73 19.47 -23.90
N LEU A 514 -2.51 19.30 -25.20
CA LEU A 514 -2.95 18.14 -25.99
C LEU A 514 -1.76 17.23 -26.24
N ASN A 515 -2.02 15.92 -26.32
CA ASN A 515 -1.02 14.96 -26.73
C ASN A 515 -0.95 14.95 -28.26
N THR A 516 0.25 15.05 -28.82
CA THR A 516 0.46 14.87 -30.27
C THR A 516 0.23 13.40 -30.62
N VAL A 517 -0.53 13.17 -31.67
CA VAL A 517 -0.87 11.84 -32.20
C VAL A 517 -0.35 11.74 -33.62
N VAL A 518 0.39 10.67 -33.88
CA VAL A 518 0.93 10.42 -35.23
C VAL A 518 -0.21 10.00 -36.18
N ARG A 519 -0.34 10.70 -37.31
CA ARG A 519 -1.44 10.56 -38.28
C ARG A 519 -0.88 10.37 -39.72
N PRO A 520 -0.30 9.20 -40.01
CA PRO A 520 0.21 8.90 -41.36
C PRO A 520 -0.90 8.87 -42.40
N ASP A 521 -2.14 8.60 -42.02
CA ASP A 521 -3.32 8.68 -42.86
C ASP A 521 -3.57 10.10 -43.39
N VAL A 522 -3.37 11.12 -42.56
CA VAL A 522 -3.48 12.52 -42.99
C VAL A 522 -2.35 12.88 -43.93
N SER A 523 -1.10 12.47 -43.63
CA SER A 523 0.04 12.64 -44.54
C SER A 523 -0.20 12.03 -45.92
N GLN A 524 -0.79 10.84 -45.96
CA GLN A 524 -1.09 10.14 -47.19
C GLN A 524 -2.17 10.84 -48.04
N VAL A 525 -3.25 11.30 -47.39
CA VAL A 525 -4.36 11.98 -48.06
C VAL A 525 -3.92 13.31 -48.67
N TYR A 526 -3.08 14.07 -47.98
CA TYR A 526 -2.63 15.40 -48.43
C TYR A 526 -1.27 15.36 -49.12
N ASN A 527 -0.70 14.18 -49.31
CA ASN A 527 0.59 13.96 -49.97
C ASN A 527 1.72 14.85 -49.47
N SER A 528 1.80 14.99 -48.11
CA SER A 528 2.70 15.92 -47.43
C SER A 528 3.15 15.35 -46.09
N LYS A 529 4.23 15.89 -45.50
CA LYS A 529 4.77 15.49 -44.19
C LYS A 529 3.92 16.09 -43.05
N LEU A 530 2.80 15.43 -42.75
CA LEU A 530 1.82 15.88 -41.76
C LEU A 530 1.61 14.88 -40.62
N ASP A 531 2.59 13.98 -40.40
CA ASP A 531 2.44 12.89 -39.43
C ASP A 531 2.12 13.38 -37.99
N ASN A 532 2.61 14.57 -37.63
CA ASN A 532 2.39 15.16 -36.30
C ASN A 532 1.16 16.10 -36.25
N SER A 533 0.25 16.03 -37.22
CA SER A 533 -0.96 16.84 -37.28
C SER A 533 -2.04 16.42 -36.25
N GLY A 534 -1.95 15.21 -35.72
CA GLY A 534 -2.94 14.69 -34.78
C GLY A 534 -2.79 15.23 -33.39
N PHE A 535 -3.93 15.36 -32.73
CA PHE A 535 -4.02 15.70 -31.30
C PHE A 535 -5.09 14.86 -30.61
N SER A 536 -4.88 14.61 -29.31
CA SER A 536 -5.89 13.99 -28.46
C SER A 536 -5.73 14.43 -27.00
N ARG A 537 -6.84 14.49 -26.28
CA ARG A 537 -6.88 14.59 -24.83
C ARG A 537 -8.17 14.00 -24.31
N ASN A 538 -8.04 13.17 -23.28
CA ASN A 538 -9.16 12.73 -22.46
C ASN A 538 -8.74 12.93 -21.02
N ASP A 539 -9.23 14.00 -20.39
CA ASP A 539 -8.80 14.38 -19.05
C ASP A 539 -9.84 15.25 -18.34
N VAL A 540 -9.65 15.39 -17.04
CA VAL A 540 -10.50 16.22 -16.16
C VAL A 540 -9.62 17.26 -15.50
N TYR A 541 -10.07 18.52 -15.54
CA TYR A 541 -9.44 19.64 -14.92
C TYR A 541 -10.29 20.13 -13.75
N LEU A 542 -9.73 20.08 -12.55
CA LEU A 542 -10.39 20.54 -11.34
C LEU A 542 -10.13 22.04 -11.12
N PHE A 543 -11.12 22.76 -10.63
CA PHE A 543 -10.95 24.16 -10.28
C PHE A 543 -11.69 24.51 -8.99
N LYS A 544 -11.18 25.53 -8.28
CA LYS A 544 -11.84 26.09 -7.11
C LYS A 544 -12.99 27.02 -7.55
N ARG A 545 -14.05 27.12 -6.75
CA ARG A 545 -15.17 28.04 -6.95
C ARG A 545 -14.79 29.47 -7.27
N GLU A 546 -13.63 29.93 -6.78
CA GLU A 546 -13.10 31.28 -7.03
C GLU A 546 -12.65 31.52 -8.48
N ASN A 547 -12.44 30.45 -9.25
CA ASN A 547 -12.01 30.49 -10.64
C ASN A 547 -13.11 30.00 -11.59
N GLU A 548 -14.37 30.31 -11.31
CA GLU A 548 -15.51 29.90 -12.12
C GLU A 548 -15.33 30.23 -13.60
N ILE A 549 -15.36 29.19 -14.44
CA ILE A 549 -15.49 29.33 -15.87
C ILE A 549 -16.94 29.75 -16.14
N LYS A 550 -17.13 30.94 -16.67
CA LYS A 550 -18.47 31.50 -16.98
C LYS A 550 -18.75 31.41 -18.47
N TYR A 551 -19.99 31.10 -18.80
CA TYR A 551 -20.44 31.16 -20.20
C TYR A 551 -20.68 32.60 -20.66
N PRO A 552 -20.46 32.90 -21.96
CA PRO A 552 -20.07 31.98 -23.02
C PRO A 552 -18.56 31.64 -23.00
N VAL A 553 -18.22 30.44 -23.47
CA VAL A 553 -16.84 29.96 -23.59
C VAL A 553 -16.48 29.86 -25.06
N LYS A 554 -15.30 30.38 -25.44
CA LYS A 554 -14.72 30.15 -26.76
C LYS A 554 -13.54 29.21 -26.64
N LEU A 555 -13.36 28.39 -27.65
CA LEU A 555 -12.29 27.39 -27.73
C LEU A 555 -11.39 27.68 -28.93
N TYR A 556 -10.09 27.65 -28.67
CA TYR A 556 -9.09 27.79 -29.72
C TYR A 556 -8.14 26.59 -29.70
N LEU A 557 -7.94 25.96 -30.86
CA LEU A 557 -6.84 25.04 -31.05
C LEU A 557 -5.60 25.86 -31.42
N VAL A 558 -4.52 25.62 -30.72
CA VAL A 558 -3.27 26.38 -30.86
C VAL A 558 -2.14 25.44 -31.18
N ASN A 559 -1.36 25.81 -32.18
CA ASN A 559 -0.06 25.21 -32.45
C ASN A 559 1.01 26.08 -31.79
N GLU A 560 1.67 25.54 -30.77
CA GLU A 560 2.69 26.27 -30.00
C GLU A 560 3.96 26.52 -30.83
N THR A 561 4.28 25.59 -31.70
CA THR A 561 5.50 25.63 -32.51
C THR A 561 5.42 26.70 -33.62
N SER A 562 4.29 26.77 -34.32
CA SER A 562 4.08 27.78 -35.39
C SER A 562 3.44 29.08 -34.89
N LYS A 563 3.09 29.16 -33.60
CA LYS A 563 2.40 30.31 -33.01
C LYS A 563 1.08 30.70 -33.70
N VAL A 564 0.33 29.70 -34.10
CA VAL A 564 -0.94 29.85 -34.83
C VAL A 564 -2.11 29.42 -33.98
N LYS A 565 -3.23 30.13 -34.09
CA LYS A 565 -4.50 29.81 -33.42
C LYS A 565 -5.66 29.66 -34.40
N LYS A 566 -6.49 28.66 -34.19
CA LYS A 566 -7.75 28.43 -34.89
C LYS A 566 -8.91 28.39 -33.92
N LEU A 567 -9.93 29.22 -34.16
CA LEU A 567 -11.18 29.13 -33.39
C LEU A 567 -11.90 27.85 -33.74
N ILE A 568 -12.27 27.06 -32.74
CA ILE A 568 -13.09 25.87 -32.89
C ILE A 568 -14.55 26.28 -32.63
N ASP A 569 -15.32 26.44 -33.69
CA ASP A 569 -16.75 26.77 -33.57
C ASP A 569 -17.53 25.47 -33.37
N ILE A 570 -17.60 24.99 -32.12
CA ILE A 570 -18.37 23.83 -31.73
C ILE A 570 -19.48 24.29 -30.78
N LYS A 571 -20.72 23.95 -31.09
CA LYS A 571 -21.84 24.12 -30.15
C LYS A 571 -21.59 23.32 -28.88
N LEU A 572 -21.19 24.00 -27.81
CA LEU A 572 -21.01 23.42 -26.51
C LEU A 572 -22.34 22.91 -25.98
N THR A 573 -22.45 21.60 -25.80
CA THR A 573 -23.57 21.02 -25.05
C THR A 573 -23.33 21.24 -23.57
N VAL A 574 -23.95 22.30 -23.03
CA VAL A 574 -23.95 22.59 -21.62
C VAL A 574 -24.99 21.67 -20.97
N THR A 575 -24.56 20.65 -20.27
CA THR A 575 -25.45 19.99 -19.32
C THR A 575 -25.37 20.72 -17.99
N SER A 576 -26.18 21.80 -17.86
CA SER A 576 -26.46 22.37 -16.55
C SER A 576 -27.38 21.39 -15.82
N ASN A 577 -26.89 20.76 -14.78
CA ASN A 577 -27.82 20.19 -13.81
C ASN A 577 -28.32 21.33 -12.93
N ASN A 578 -29.57 21.70 -13.07
CA ASN A 578 -30.36 22.40 -12.06
C ASN A 578 -30.46 21.54 -10.80
#